data_4e6d1ad63a68ece398b4876daa693e3c
#
_entry.id   4e6d1ad63a68ece398b4876daa693e3c
#
_cell.length_a   1.000
_cell.length_b   1.000
_cell.length_c   1.000
_cell.angle_alpha   90.00
_cell.angle_beta   90.00
_cell.angle_gamma   90.00
#
_symmetry.space_group_name_H-M   'P 1'
#
loop_
_entity.id
_entity.type
_entity.pdbx_description
1 polymer ?
#
loop_
_entity_poly.entity_id
_entity_poly.type
_entity_poly.pdbx_seq_one_letter_code
_entity_poly.pdbx_strand_id
1 'polypeptide(L)'
;IYKNGKKYKTHLIPCGIFYGVKSIIGPECVINEESFFRELEYLKENNFDISLIKVSPKAHVITKEHIEIDKSKYKDQGTTSCGIAPCYSDKYARKGIRAETIETLKEYIWDEELWGNVLCEGAQGFWLDINYGNYPYVTSSTTLPYGACSLGFPPQKIQKIIGASKIYDTRSGIDPLFPDSLHEDEDLLKLINEGKEIGTTTGRTRKTNWLNLDKLITAINISGVTEIIISKVDVLEKVGKFKLFFNKNLMSFESILNMKEFIETTLLKECGFLKLVMFSSNVEDI
;
A
#
# COMPACT_ATOMS: atom_id res chain seq x y z
N ILE A 1 -1.67 -0.31 -12.15
CA ILE A 1 -2.53 -1.24 -12.89
C ILE A 1 -2.00 -1.38 -14.30
N TYR A 2 -2.03 -2.59 -14.82
CA TYR A 2 -1.84 -2.90 -16.23
C TYR A 2 -3.19 -3.30 -16.83
N LYS A 3 -3.52 -2.73 -17.98
CA LYS A 3 -4.74 -3.06 -18.72
C LYS A 3 -4.48 -2.95 -20.22
N ASN A 4 -4.72 -4.03 -20.97
CA ASN A 4 -4.47 -4.09 -22.42
C ASN A 4 -3.04 -3.66 -22.78
N GLY A 5 -2.04 -4.15 -22.04
CA GLY A 5 -0.62 -3.83 -22.24
C GLY A 5 -0.18 -2.40 -21.87
N LYS A 6 -1.10 -1.55 -21.41
CA LYS A 6 -0.80 -0.18 -20.98
C LYS A 6 -0.80 -0.06 -19.46
N LYS A 7 0.19 0.64 -18.91
CA LYS A 7 0.33 0.91 -17.48
C LYS A 7 -0.40 2.20 -17.09
N TYR A 8 -1.26 2.11 -16.08
CA TYR A 8 -1.96 3.24 -15.47
C TYR A 8 -1.54 3.42 -14.02
N LYS A 9 -1.59 4.66 -13.52
CA LYS A 9 -1.20 5.01 -12.15
C LYS A 9 -2.14 6.05 -11.58
N THR A 10 -2.62 5.80 -10.36
CA THR A 10 -3.29 6.79 -9.51
C THR A 10 -2.67 6.75 -8.11
N HIS A 11 -2.90 7.78 -7.32
CA HIS A 11 -2.44 7.88 -5.92
C HIS A 11 -3.60 8.07 -4.95
N LEU A 12 -4.67 8.75 -5.39
CA LEU A 12 -5.86 9.06 -4.60
C LEU A 12 -7.05 8.21 -5.02
N ILE A 13 -7.25 8.06 -6.32
CA ILE A 13 -8.43 7.39 -6.87
C ILE A 13 -8.21 5.88 -6.83
N PRO A 14 -9.15 5.10 -6.22
CA PRO A 14 -9.05 3.65 -6.11
C PRO A 14 -8.95 2.95 -7.45
N CYS A 15 -8.24 1.83 -7.49
CA CYS A 15 -7.95 1.08 -8.72
C CYS A 15 -9.18 0.50 -9.41
N GLY A 16 -10.33 0.40 -8.73
CA GLY A 16 -11.61 -0.06 -9.31
C GLY A 16 -12.06 0.73 -10.54
N ILE A 17 -11.65 2.01 -10.63
CA ILE A 17 -11.98 2.89 -11.77
C ILE A 17 -11.51 2.31 -13.11
N PHE A 18 -10.37 1.65 -13.14
CA PHE A 18 -9.84 1.03 -14.35
C PHE A 18 -10.69 -0.13 -14.88
N TYR A 19 -11.58 -0.66 -14.04
CA TYR A 19 -12.50 -1.75 -14.36
C TYR A 19 -13.96 -1.29 -14.45
N GLY A 20 -14.23 0.02 -14.44
CA GLY A 20 -15.57 0.58 -14.50
C GLY A 20 -16.38 0.35 -13.22
N VAL A 21 -15.70 0.24 -12.08
CA VAL A 21 -16.33 0.08 -10.76
C VAL A 21 -16.40 1.43 -10.05
N LYS A 22 -17.53 1.71 -9.38
CA LYS A 22 -17.69 2.91 -8.54
C LYS A 22 -16.56 2.92 -7.50
N SER A 23 -15.82 4.02 -7.46
CA SER A 23 -14.57 4.17 -6.69
C SER A 23 -14.72 5.32 -5.70
N ILE A 24 -14.67 5.01 -4.41
CA ILE A 24 -14.94 5.96 -3.32
C ILE A 24 -13.65 6.20 -2.53
N ILE A 25 -13.22 7.45 -2.43
CA ILE A 25 -12.16 7.85 -1.49
C ILE A 25 -12.77 7.90 -0.09
N GLY A 26 -12.31 7.03 0.81
CA GLY A 26 -12.94 6.81 2.12
C GLY A 26 -12.73 7.93 3.15
N PRO A 27 -13.43 7.86 4.29
CA PRO A 27 -13.42 8.90 5.34
C PRO A 27 -12.09 9.00 6.11
N GLU A 28 -11.29 7.92 6.09
CA GLU A 28 -9.95 7.94 6.69
C GLU A 28 -8.87 8.44 5.73
N CYS A 29 -9.22 8.75 4.49
CA CYS A 29 -8.28 9.35 3.54
C CYS A 29 -8.12 10.86 3.77
N VAL A 30 -6.96 11.36 3.38
CA VAL A 30 -6.70 12.80 3.25
C VAL A 30 -6.46 13.13 1.78
N ILE A 31 -7.04 14.23 1.30
CA ILE A 31 -7.13 14.56 -0.13
C ILE A 31 -6.40 15.87 -0.39
N ASN A 32 -5.44 15.86 -1.29
CA ASN A 32 -4.95 17.07 -1.91
C ASN A 32 -5.82 17.40 -3.13
N GLU A 33 -6.52 18.52 -3.09
CA GLU A 33 -7.48 18.95 -4.11
C GLU A 33 -6.83 19.06 -5.51
N GLU A 34 -5.68 19.70 -5.61
CA GLU A 34 -4.97 19.86 -6.88
C GLU A 34 -4.56 18.50 -7.47
N SER A 35 -4.09 17.57 -6.63
CA SER A 35 -3.73 16.23 -7.05
C SER A 35 -4.95 15.41 -7.48
N PHE A 36 -6.09 15.59 -6.80
CA PHE A 36 -7.35 14.94 -7.15
C PHE A 36 -7.82 15.36 -8.55
N PHE A 37 -7.89 16.66 -8.84
CA PHE A 37 -8.31 17.15 -10.15
C PHE A 37 -7.31 16.76 -11.27
N ARG A 38 -6.02 16.71 -10.98
CA ARG A 38 -5.02 16.23 -11.93
C ARG A 38 -5.20 14.74 -12.26
N GLU A 39 -5.55 13.91 -11.29
CA GLU A 39 -5.87 12.50 -11.54
C GLU A 39 -7.19 12.32 -12.30
N LEU A 40 -8.20 13.15 -12.04
CA LEU A 40 -9.44 13.16 -12.83
C LEU A 40 -9.18 13.47 -14.30
N GLU A 41 -8.40 14.51 -14.58
CA GLU A 41 -8.04 14.88 -15.96
C GLU A 41 -7.27 13.75 -16.64
N TYR A 42 -6.27 13.17 -15.96
CA TYR A 42 -5.52 12.01 -16.47
C TYR A 42 -6.44 10.83 -16.80
N LEU A 43 -7.42 10.52 -15.96
CA LEU A 43 -8.38 9.44 -16.21
C LEU A 43 -9.29 9.75 -17.41
N LYS A 44 -9.78 10.98 -17.50
CA LYS A 44 -10.60 11.47 -18.60
C LYS A 44 -9.86 11.40 -19.95
N GLU A 45 -8.61 11.86 -20.00
CA GLU A 45 -7.75 11.77 -21.19
C GLU A 45 -7.51 10.32 -21.64
N ASN A 46 -7.59 9.37 -20.69
CA ASN A 46 -7.45 7.94 -20.97
C ASN A 46 -8.82 7.22 -21.14
N ASN A 47 -9.90 7.96 -21.33
CA ASN A 47 -11.26 7.47 -21.59
C ASN A 47 -11.86 6.62 -20.45
N PHE A 48 -11.51 6.88 -19.19
CA PHE A 48 -12.20 6.29 -18.04
C PHE A 48 -13.37 7.15 -17.62
N ASP A 49 -14.44 6.49 -17.13
CA ASP A 49 -15.66 7.17 -16.70
C ASP A 49 -15.47 7.79 -15.30
N ILE A 50 -15.16 9.08 -15.26
CA ILE A 50 -14.93 9.82 -14.00
C ILE A 50 -16.22 10.06 -13.19
N SER A 51 -17.43 9.81 -13.73
CA SER A 51 -18.68 9.90 -12.99
C SER A 51 -18.79 8.86 -11.86
N LEU A 52 -18.03 7.77 -11.99
CA LEU A 52 -17.93 6.69 -11.02
C LEU A 52 -17.07 7.06 -9.79
N ILE A 53 -16.39 8.21 -9.81
CA ILE A 53 -15.50 8.62 -8.72
C ILE A 53 -16.28 9.44 -7.70
N LYS A 54 -16.19 9.04 -6.44
CA LYS A 54 -16.82 9.71 -5.31
C LYS A 54 -15.84 9.90 -4.15
N VAL A 55 -16.14 10.88 -3.32
CA VAL A 55 -15.36 11.27 -2.15
C VAL A 55 -16.25 11.24 -0.93
N SER A 56 -15.82 10.58 0.13
CA SER A 56 -16.55 10.63 1.41
C SER A 56 -16.64 12.08 1.93
N PRO A 57 -17.83 12.55 2.35
CA PRO A 57 -17.97 13.86 2.96
C PRO A 57 -17.04 14.08 4.15
N LYS A 58 -16.67 13.00 4.84
CA LYS A 58 -15.83 13.00 6.05
C LYS A 58 -14.34 12.92 5.76
N ALA A 59 -13.90 12.74 4.52
CA ALA A 59 -12.49 12.82 4.15
C ALA A 59 -11.93 14.23 4.46
N HIS A 60 -10.65 14.34 4.79
CA HIS A 60 -10.04 15.63 5.15
C HIS A 60 -9.18 16.16 4.02
N VAL A 61 -9.14 17.49 3.89
CA VAL A 61 -8.46 18.18 2.79
C VAL A 61 -7.11 18.70 3.24
N ILE A 62 -6.08 18.37 2.48
CA ILE A 62 -4.71 18.84 2.67
C ILE A 62 -4.60 20.27 2.17
N THR A 63 -4.20 21.18 3.05
CA THR A 63 -3.97 22.59 2.71
C THR A 63 -2.52 22.84 2.29
N LYS A 64 -2.26 24.01 1.71
CA LYS A 64 -0.88 24.45 1.40
C LYS A 64 -0.03 24.55 2.67
N GLU A 65 -0.61 24.99 3.78
CA GLU A 65 0.06 25.06 5.07
C GLU A 65 0.49 23.67 5.56
N HIS A 66 -0.34 22.65 5.41
CA HIS A 66 0.03 21.27 5.73
C HIS A 66 1.28 20.83 4.96
N ILE A 67 1.36 21.15 3.67
CA ILE A 67 2.50 20.80 2.82
C ILE A 67 3.77 21.55 3.28
N GLU A 68 3.66 22.82 3.64
CA GLU A 68 4.78 23.63 4.15
C GLU A 68 5.30 23.10 5.48
N ILE A 69 4.39 22.75 6.39
CA ILE A 69 4.74 22.13 7.68
C ILE A 69 5.44 20.79 7.46
N ASP A 70 4.93 19.94 6.58
CA ASP A 70 5.52 18.61 6.28
C ASP A 70 6.94 18.76 5.73
N LYS A 71 7.14 19.68 4.79
CA LYS A 71 8.46 19.98 4.21
C LYS A 71 9.47 20.54 5.21
N SER A 72 9.01 21.35 6.16
CA SER A 72 9.90 22.05 7.10
C SER A 72 10.19 21.23 8.36
N LYS A 73 9.17 20.57 8.96
CA LYS A 73 9.29 19.95 10.28
C LYS A 73 9.53 18.44 10.25
N TYR A 74 9.07 17.74 9.19
CA TYR A 74 9.07 16.26 9.15
C TYR A 74 10.03 15.67 8.11
N LYS A 75 10.88 16.49 7.51
CA LYS A 75 11.85 16.07 6.48
C LYS A 75 12.75 14.92 6.95
N ASP A 76 13.19 14.98 8.20
CA ASP A 76 14.10 13.97 8.78
C ASP A 76 13.44 12.61 9.05
N GLN A 77 12.11 12.54 8.98
CA GLN A 77 11.35 11.28 9.07
C GLN A 77 11.21 10.59 7.70
N GLY A 78 11.77 11.16 6.63
CA GLY A 78 11.72 10.59 5.29
C GLY A 78 10.34 10.63 4.64
N THR A 79 9.49 11.59 5.01
CA THR A 79 8.13 11.78 4.48
C THR A 79 8.13 12.00 2.96
N THR A 80 6.95 11.89 2.36
CA THR A 80 6.71 12.26 0.95
C THR A 80 6.58 13.76 0.74
N SER A 81 6.57 14.55 1.82
CA SER A 81 6.36 16.01 1.83
C SER A 81 5.05 16.46 1.17
N CYS A 82 4.01 15.63 1.29
CA CYS A 82 2.68 15.87 0.71
C CYS A 82 1.67 16.42 1.72
N GLY A 83 2.08 16.76 2.94
CA GLY A 83 1.19 17.33 3.97
C GLY A 83 0.32 16.31 4.70
N ILE A 84 0.63 15.01 4.59
CA ILE A 84 -0.19 13.93 5.15
C ILE A 84 -0.25 14.01 6.68
N ALA A 85 0.90 14.01 7.36
CA ALA A 85 0.99 14.02 8.82
C ALA A 85 0.36 15.28 9.45
N PRO A 86 0.60 16.50 8.97
CA PRO A 86 -0.07 17.70 9.47
C PRO A 86 -1.59 17.66 9.29
N CYS A 87 -2.10 17.15 8.16
CA CYS A 87 -3.53 17.03 7.91
C CYS A 87 -4.19 16.04 8.90
N TYR A 88 -3.56 14.88 9.18
CA TYR A 88 -4.04 13.96 10.21
C TYR A 88 -3.96 14.58 11.61
N SER A 89 -2.91 15.36 11.92
CA SER A 89 -2.81 16.10 13.17
C SER A 89 -4.04 17.00 13.38
N ASP A 90 -4.40 17.78 12.38
CA ASP A 90 -5.57 18.66 12.43
C ASP A 90 -6.89 17.90 12.48
N LYS A 91 -7.02 16.77 11.76
CA LYS A 91 -8.17 15.88 11.87
C LYS A 91 -8.41 15.46 13.32
N TYR A 92 -7.39 14.93 14.00
CA TYR A 92 -7.51 14.45 15.37
C TYR A 92 -7.59 15.60 16.41
N ALA A 93 -7.02 16.77 16.10
CA ALA A 93 -7.24 18.01 16.86
C ALA A 93 -8.62 18.63 16.61
N ARG A 94 -9.43 18.07 15.70
CA ARG A 94 -10.77 18.55 15.31
C ARG A 94 -10.76 19.95 14.69
N LYS A 95 -9.70 20.27 13.98
CA LYS A 95 -9.51 21.53 13.23
C LYS A 95 -9.47 21.30 11.72
N GLY A 96 -9.40 20.05 11.30
CA GLY A 96 -9.27 19.68 9.88
C GLY A 96 -10.47 20.07 9.05
N ILE A 97 -10.24 20.42 7.80
CA ILE A 97 -11.23 20.80 6.82
C ILE A 97 -11.77 19.53 6.17
N ARG A 98 -13.11 19.33 6.17
CA ARG A 98 -13.74 18.18 5.54
C ARG A 98 -14.08 18.44 4.08
N ALA A 99 -14.08 17.37 3.27
CA ALA A 99 -14.39 17.43 1.85
C ALA A 99 -15.78 18.01 1.58
N GLU A 100 -16.78 17.74 2.44
CA GLU A 100 -18.15 18.27 2.33
C GLU A 100 -18.23 19.81 2.38
N THR A 101 -17.21 20.47 2.92
CA THR A 101 -17.18 21.94 3.03
C THR A 101 -16.50 22.61 1.82
N ILE A 102 -15.95 21.84 0.90
CA ILE A 102 -15.20 22.34 -0.26
C ILE A 102 -16.12 22.41 -1.46
N GLU A 103 -16.33 23.62 -1.98
CA GLU A 103 -17.27 23.90 -3.10
C GLU A 103 -16.92 23.08 -4.36
N THR A 104 -15.63 23.01 -4.71
CA THR A 104 -15.15 22.31 -5.90
C THR A 104 -15.31 20.78 -5.83
N LEU A 105 -15.46 20.22 -4.62
CA LEU A 105 -15.67 18.79 -4.42
C LEU A 105 -17.15 18.39 -4.34
N LYS A 106 -18.08 19.33 -4.34
CA LYS A 106 -19.52 19.06 -4.12
C LYS A 106 -20.10 18.01 -5.05
N GLU A 107 -19.79 18.06 -6.34
CA GLU A 107 -20.30 17.08 -7.33
C GLU A 107 -19.75 15.67 -7.15
N TYR A 108 -18.62 15.53 -6.43
CA TYR A 108 -17.98 14.25 -6.14
C TYR A 108 -18.35 13.68 -4.78
N ILE A 109 -19.08 14.44 -3.94
CA ILE A 109 -19.45 13.97 -2.61
C ILE A 109 -20.34 12.72 -2.72
N TRP A 110 -19.97 11.70 -1.94
CA TRP A 110 -20.73 10.47 -1.85
C TRP A 110 -21.83 10.60 -0.80
N ASP A 111 -23.06 10.46 -1.22
CA ASP A 111 -24.30 10.61 -0.43
C ASP A 111 -25.19 9.36 -0.42
N GLU A 112 -24.68 8.25 -0.97
CA GLU A 112 -25.42 6.99 -1.05
C GLU A 112 -25.01 6.03 0.09
N GLU A 113 -25.83 5.01 0.34
CA GLU A 113 -25.46 3.88 1.21
C GLU A 113 -24.55 2.91 0.47
N LEU A 114 -23.64 2.23 1.22
CA LEU A 114 -22.87 1.12 0.69
C LEU A 114 -23.78 -0.09 0.46
N TRP A 115 -23.71 -0.66 -0.73
CA TRP A 115 -24.45 -1.87 -1.08
C TRP A 115 -23.61 -2.83 -1.91
N GLY A 116 -24.00 -4.12 -1.90
CA GLY A 116 -23.31 -5.16 -2.65
C GLY A 116 -21.94 -5.54 -2.09
N ASN A 117 -21.07 -6.03 -2.95
CA ASN A 117 -19.70 -6.40 -2.60
C ASN A 117 -18.81 -5.16 -2.66
N VAL A 118 -18.14 -4.85 -1.56
CA VAL A 118 -17.23 -3.72 -1.44
C VAL A 118 -15.80 -4.23 -1.29
N LEU A 119 -14.91 -3.82 -2.18
CA LEU A 119 -13.48 -4.02 -2.06
C LEU A 119 -12.84 -2.77 -1.43
N CYS A 120 -12.28 -2.93 -0.24
CA CYS A 120 -11.55 -1.87 0.45
C CYS A 120 -10.06 -1.97 0.14
N GLU A 121 -9.54 -1.01 -0.61
CA GLU A 121 -8.11 -0.91 -0.94
C GLU A 121 -7.39 -0.14 0.16
N GLY A 122 -6.52 -0.82 0.91
CA GLY A 122 -5.67 -0.20 1.92
C GLY A 122 -4.48 0.53 1.29
N ALA A 123 -4.03 1.59 1.94
CA ALA A 123 -2.83 2.33 1.53
C ALA A 123 -1.60 1.87 2.33
N GLN A 124 -0.40 2.10 1.78
CA GLN A 124 0.91 1.78 2.36
C GLN A 124 1.08 0.27 2.60
N GLY A 125 1.52 -0.13 3.79
CA GLY A 125 1.73 -1.52 4.16
C GLY A 125 1.89 -1.68 5.67
N PHE A 126 1.78 -2.91 6.16
CA PHE A 126 1.74 -3.25 7.59
C PHE A 126 2.89 -2.60 8.39
N TRP A 127 4.12 -2.68 7.90
CA TRP A 127 5.30 -2.14 8.60
C TRP A 127 5.44 -0.61 8.50
N LEU A 128 4.43 0.06 7.91
CA LEU A 128 4.26 1.52 7.94
C LEU A 128 3.12 1.96 8.87
N ASP A 129 2.41 1.02 9.51
CA ASP A 129 1.35 1.34 10.46
C ASP A 129 1.86 2.16 11.64
N ILE A 130 1.07 3.13 12.09
CA ILE A 130 1.46 4.04 13.18
C ILE A 130 1.75 3.31 14.50
N ASN A 131 1.10 2.16 14.75
CA ASN A 131 1.25 1.40 15.97
C ASN A 131 2.20 0.20 15.85
N TYR A 132 2.29 -0.40 14.65
CA TYR A 132 3.03 -1.65 14.43
C TYR A 132 4.30 -1.47 13.62
N GLY A 133 4.44 -0.33 12.93
CA GLY A 133 5.64 -0.02 12.15
C GLY A 133 6.83 0.40 13.00
N ASN A 134 7.96 0.65 12.34
CA ASN A 134 9.17 1.12 13.00
C ASN A 134 9.09 2.63 13.29
N TYR A 135 8.42 3.01 14.38
CA TYR A 135 8.25 4.41 14.79
C TYR A 135 9.61 5.11 15.03
N PRO A 136 9.82 6.36 14.57
CA PRO A 136 8.84 7.27 13.93
C PRO A 136 8.77 7.15 12.38
N TYR A 137 9.39 6.17 11.76
CA TYR A 137 9.46 5.98 10.32
C TYR A 137 8.21 5.27 9.77
N VAL A 138 7.03 5.79 10.09
CA VAL A 138 5.70 5.25 9.81
C VAL A 138 4.80 6.27 9.13
N THR A 139 3.63 5.85 8.66
CA THR A 139 2.57 6.78 8.25
C THR A 139 1.76 7.26 9.45
N SER A 140 0.97 8.32 9.29
CA SER A 140 0.16 8.91 10.37
C SER A 140 -1.23 8.28 10.50
N SER A 141 -1.45 7.12 9.90
CA SER A 141 -2.74 6.42 9.87
C SER A 141 -2.56 4.94 10.11
N THR A 142 -3.67 4.24 10.39
CA THR A 142 -3.67 2.79 10.37
C THR A 142 -3.60 2.25 8.95
N THR A 143 -2.81 1.17 8.78
CA THR A 143 -2.75 0.40 7.54
C THR A 143 -3.45 -0.96 7.68
N LEU A 144 -4.08 -1.21 8.83
CA LEU A 144 -4.73 -2.47 9.15
C LEU A 144 -6.15 -2.56 8.56
N PRO A 145 -6.63 -3.78 8.28
CA PRO A 145 -7.94 -4.00 7.65
C PRO A 145 -9.13 -3.41 8.41
N TYR A 146 -9.04 -3.24 9.72
CA TYR A 146 -10.14 -2.64 10.51
C TYR A 146 -10.38 -1.16 10.14
N GLY A 147 -9.41 -0.48 9.53
CA GLY A 147 -9.59 0.87 8.98
C GLY A 147 -10.73 0.95 7.97
N ALA A 148 -11.05 -0.14 7.28
CA ALA A 148 -12.19 -0.23 6.38
C ALA A 148 -13.54 0.01 7.08
N CYS A 149 -13.65 -0.30 8.37
CA CYS A 149 -14.88 -0.09 9.14
C CYS A 149 -15.26 1.39 9.29
N SER A 150 -14.33 2.31 9.04
CA SER A 150 -14.61 3.74 8.98
C SER A 150 -15.64 4.12 7.90
N LEU A 151 -15.81 3.26 6.89
CA LEU A 151 -16.85 3.40 5.87
C LEU A 151 -18.28 3.21 6.40
N GLY A 152 -18.46 2.76 7.64
CA GLY A 152 -19.76 2.69 8.31
C GLY A 152 -20.36 1.30 8.43
N PHE A 153 -19.55 0.24 8.29
CA PHE A 153 -19.99 -1.14 8.52
C PHE A 153 -19.24 -1.79 9.70
N PRO A 154 -19.87 -2.76 10.39
CA PRO A 154 -19.25 -3.44 11.51
C PRO A 154 -18.16 -4.44 11.05
N PRO A 155 -17.13 -4.72 11.90
CA PRO A 155 -16.02 -5.63 11.53
C PRO A 155 -16.47 -7.00 11.06
N GLN A 156 -17.59 -7.51 11.58
CA GLN A 156 -18.16 -8.82 11.21
C GLN A 156 -18.61 -8.92 9.74
N LYS A 157 -18.71 -7.79 9.05
CA LYS A 157 -18.99 -7.75 7.59
C LYS A 157 -17.76 -7.98 6.74
N ILE A 158 -16.56 -7.92 7.30
CA ILE A 158 -15.31 -8.24 6.59
C ILE A 158 -15.27 -9.76 6.38
N GLN A 159 -15.43 -10.20 5.15
CA GLN A 159 -15.49 -11.62 4.79
C GLN A 159 -14.11 -12.17 4.41
N LYS A 160 -13.31 -11.34 3.74
CA LYS A 160 -11.97 -11.69 3.26
C LYS A 160 -10.99 -10.56 3.55
N ILE A 161 -9.78 -10.93 3.92
CA ILE A 161 -8.65 -10.01 4.02
C ILE A 161 -7.56 -10.56 3.13
N ILE A 162 -7.32 -9.86 2.00
CA ILE A 162 -6.34 -10.24 1.01
C ILE A 162 -5.04 -9.50 1.30
N GLY A 163 -3.99 -10.25 1.66
CA GLY A 163 -2.64 -9.74 1.80
C GLY A 163 -1.94 -9.68 0.44
N ALA A 164 -1.21 -8.60 0.19
CA ALA A 164 -0.31 -8.49 -0.96
C ALA A 164 1.13 -8.28 -0.47
N SER A 165 2.03 -9.14 -0.90
CA SER A 165 3.45 -9.07 -0.57
C SER A 165 4.31 -9.26 -1.82
N LYS A 166 5.59 -8.98 -1.71
CA LYS A 166 6.61 -9.42 -2.66
C LYS A 166 7.33 -10.63 -2.09
N ILE A 167 8.01 -11.39 -2.94
CA ILE A 167 8.86 -12.51 -2.52
C ILE A 167 10.22 -12.03 -1.95
N TYR A 168 10.42 -10.72 -1.84
CA TYR A 168 11.53 -10.06 -1.18
C TYR A 168 11.05 -8.75 -0.54
N ASP A 169 11.76 -8.27 0.48
CA ASP A 169 11.38 -7.06 1.21
C ASP A 169 11.84 -5.80 0.49
N THR A 170 11.04 -4.75 0.57
CA THR A 170 11.41 -3.42 0.06
C THR A 170 11.02 -2.32 1.02
N ARG A 171 11.82 -1.26 1.06
CA ARG A 171 11.56 -0.06 1.86
C ARG A 171 11.84 1.22 1.08
N SER A 172 10.86 2.12 1.04
CA SER A 172 11.06 3.50 0.60
C SER A 172 11.28 4.41 1.80
N GLY A 173 12.22 5.35 1.67
CA GLY A 173 12.51 6.33 2.71
C GLY A 173 13.45 5.80 3.80
N ILE A 174 13.55 6.58 4.88
CA ILE A 174 14.45 6.29 6.00
C ILE A 174 13.84 5.18 6.86
N ASP A 175 14.66 4.20 7.20
CA ASP A 175 14.34 3.16 8.16
C ASP A 175 15.65 2.51 8.62
N PRO A 176 16.03 2.59 9.89
CA PRO A 176 17.24 1.94 10.42
C PRO A 176 17.26 0.42 10.27
N LEU A 177 16.09 -0.23 10.14
CA LEU A 177 15.99 -1.67 9.85
C LEU A 177 16.30 -2.02 8.39
N PHE A 178 16.39 -1.01 7.53
CA PHE A 178 16.84 -1.09 6.14
C PHE A 178 18.02 -0.14 5.94
N PRO A 179 19.22 -0.48 6.44
CA PRO A 179 20.39 0.39 6.36
C PRO A 179 20.86 0.59 4.92
N ASP A 180 21.62 1.65 4.68
CA ASP A 180 22.13 1.95 3.34
C ASP A 180 23.15 0.93 2.86
N SER A 181 23.84 0.22 3.78
CA SER A 181 24.75 -0.87 3.46
C SER A 181 24.13 -2.04 2.69
N LEU A 182 22.79 -2.18 2.68
CA LEU A 182 22.12 -3.15 1.81
C LEU A 182 22.39 -2.89 0.31
N HIS A 183 22.72 -1.66 -0.06
CA HIS A 183 23.12 -1.31 -1.43
C HIS A 183 24.54 -1.75 -1.79
N GLU A 184 25.31 -2.30 -0.85
CA GLU A 184 26.66 -2.84 -1.07
C GLU A 184 26.61 -4.33 -1.45
N ASP A 185 25.47 -5.02 -1.24
CA ASP A 185 25.27 -6.43 -1.62
C ASP A 185 24.89 -6.50 -3.11
N GLU A 186 25.74 -7.16 -3.91
CA GLU A 186 25.54 -7.31 -5.36
C GLU A 186 24.25 -8.04 -5.73
N ASP A 187 23.84 -9.06 -4.95
CA ASP A 187 22.61 -9.80 -5.20
C ASP A 187 21.36 -8.93 -4.94
N LEU A 188 21.41 -8.09 -3.88
CA LEU A 188 20.33 -7.13 -3.58
C LEU A 188 20.27 -5.99 -4.61
N LEU A 189 21.41 -5.52 -5.12
CA LEU A 189 21.45 -4.57 -6.25
C LEU A 189 20.81 -5.15 -7.51
N LYS A 190 21.03 -6.43 -7.80
CA LYS A 190 20.35 -7.10 -8.93
C LYS A 190 18.84 -7.12 -8.73
N LEU A 191 18.33 -7.38 -7.51
CA LEU A 191 16.91 -7.30 -7.19
C LEU A 191 16.33 -5.91 -7.45
N ILE A 192 17.04 -4.84 -7.07
CA ILE A 192 16.63 -3.46 -7.34
C ILE A 192 16.47 -3.22 -8.84
N ASN A 193 17.46 -3.63 -9.63
CA ASN A 193 17.51 -3.38 -11.07
C ASN A 193 16.45 -4.21 -11.82
N GLU A 194 16.39 -5.53 -11.59
CA GLU A 194 15.42 -6.42 -12.23
C GLU A 194 13.99 -6.09 -11.80
N GLY A 195 13.79 -5.80 -10.51
CA GLY A 195 12.50 -5.42 -9.95
C GLY A 195 12.05 -4.02 -10.33
N LYS A 196 12.94 -3.18 -10.89
CA LYS A 196 12.71 -1.77 -11.17
C LYS A 196 12.15 -1.05 -9.92
N GLU A 197 12.86 -1.25 -8.79
CA GLU A 197 12.39 -0.81 -7.47
C GLU A 197 12.56 0.70 -7.30
N ILE A 198 11.65 1.46 -7.94
CA ILE A 198 11.57 2.92 -7.87
C ILE A 198 10.20 3.31 -7.31
N GLY A 199 10.20 4.21 -6.34
CA GLY A 199 8.96 4.74 -5.76
C GLY A 199 8.17 5.57 -6.77
N THR A 200 6.91 5.23 -6.99
CA THR A 200 6.05 5.89 -7.99
C THR A 200 5.83 7.37 -7.68
N THR A 201 5.70 7.73 -6.41
CA THR A 201 5.44 9.10 -5.94
C THR A 201 6.71 9.94 -5.84
N THR A 202 7.78 9.36 -5.31
CA THR A 202 8.99 10.12 -4.95
C THR A 202 10.13 9.96 -5.95
N GLY A 203 10.05 8.99 -6.87
CA GLY A 203 11.15 8.62 -7.77
C GLY A 203 12.38 8.02 -7.04
N ARG A 204 12.32 7.84 -5.72
CA ARG A 204 13.44 7.30 -4.93
C ARG A 204 13.61 5.82 -5.19
N THR A 205 14.85 5.37 -5.33
CA THR A 205 15.18 3.94 -5.34
C THR A 205 14.82 3.33 -3.99
N ARG A 206 14.10 2.21 -4.02
CA ARG A 206 13.76 1.45 -2.82
C ARG A 206 14.95 0.61 -2.39
N LYS A 207 15.19 0.53 -1.09
CA LYS A 207 16.08 -0.45 -0.50
C LYS A 207 15.42 -1.83 -0.59
N THR A 208 16.18 -2.86 -0.87
CA THR A 208 15.71 -4.26 -0.92
C THR A 208 16.44 -5.10 0.11
N ASN A 209 15.81 -6.15 0.57
CA ASN A 209 16.41 -7.22 1.36
C ASN A 209 15.70 -8.53 1.02
N TRP A 210 16.31 -9.65 1.42
CA TRP A 210 15.65 -10.94 1.35
C TRP A 210 14.37 -10.93 2.17
N LEU A 211 13.36 -11.70 1.74
CA LEU A 211 12.08 -11.79 2.46
C LEU A 211 12.32 -12.18 3.92
N ASN A 212 11.80 -11.41 4.85
CA ASN A 212 11.76 -11.80 6.26
C ASN A 212 10.43 -12.48 6.56
N LEU A 213 10.44 -13.81 6.55
CA LEU A 213 9.24 -14.63 6.73
C LEU A 213 8.62 -14.46 8.13
N ASP A 214 9.45 -14.25 9.17
CA ASP A 214 8.97 -13.97 10.53
C ASP A 214 8.12 -12.69 10.58
N LYS A 215 8.58 -11.64 9.87
CA LYS A 215 7.84 -10.39 9.73
C LYS A 215 6.54 -10.58 8.93
N LEU A 216 6.58 -11.37 7.87
CA LEU A 216 5.39 -11.65 7.07
C LEU A 216 4.34 -12.42 7.87
N ILE A 217 4.74 -13.45 8.63
CA ILE A 217 3.87 -14.20 9.55
C ILE A 217 3.22 -13.26 10.57
N THR A 218 4.01 -12.36 11.16
CA THR A 218 3.51 -11.36 12.12
C THR A 218 2.45 -10.47 11.48
N ALA A 219 2.72 -9.95 10.29
CA ALA A 219 1.79 -9.08 9.56
C ALA A 219 0.49 -9.80 9.19
N ILE A 220 0.57 -11.05 8.73
CA ILE A 220 -0.57 -11.90 8.38
C ILE A 220 -1.45 -12.14 9.62
N ASN A 221 -0.85 -12.56 10.74
CA ASN A 221 -1.59 -12.90 11.95
C ASN A 221 -2.27 -11.68 12.58
N ILE A 222 -1.59 -10.53 12.67
CA ILE A 222 -2.17 -9.31 13.25
C ILE A 222 -3.26 -8.73 12.34
N SER A 223 -3.07 -8.78 11.02
CA SER A 223 -4.06 -8.31 10.06
C SER A 223 -5.23 -9.27 9.87
N GLY A 224 -5.10 -10.53 10.32
CA GLY A 224 -6.10 -11.57 10.08
C GLY A 224 -6.26 -11.93 8.60
N VAL A 225 -5.16 -11.94 7.85
CA VAL A 225 -5.16 -12.25 6.41
C VAL A 225 -5.69 -13.64 6.16
N THR A 226 -6.66 -13.75 5.25
CA THR A 226 -7.29 -15.01 4.86
C THR A 226 -6.73 -15.60 3.58
N GLU A 227 -6.24 -14.76 2.70
CA GLU A 227 -5.62 -15.13 1.42
C GLU A 227 -4.42 -14.22 1.18
N ILE A 228 -3.28 -14.74 0.72
CA ILE A 228 -2.11 -13.93 0.42
C ILE A 228 -1.63 -14.14 -1.01
N ILE A 229 -1.25 -13.04 -1.66
CA ILE A 229 -0.63 -13.01 -2.97
C ILE A 229 0.82 -12.57 -2.80
N ILE A 230 1.76 -13.43 -3.19
CA ILE A 230 3.20 -13.15 -3.15
C ILE A 230 3.68 -12.94 -4.59
N SER A 231 3.97 -11.70 -4.91
CA SER A 231 4.34 -11.24 -6.25
C SER A 231 5.85 -11.17 -6.48
N LYS A 232 6.25 -10.84 -7.71
CA LYS A 232 7.68 -10.64 -8.09
C LYS A 232 8.52 -11.92 -8.09
N VAL A 233 7.90 -13.08 -8.26
CA VAL A 233 8.61 -14.36 -8.36
C VAL A 233 9.54 -14.37 -9.58
N ASP A 234 9.08 -13.83 -10.72
CA ASP A 234 9.87 -13.67 -11.94
C ASP A 234 11.16 -12.87 -11.75
N VAL A 235 11.12 -11.86 -10.87
CA VAL A 235 12.31 -11.05 -10.54
C VAL A 235 13.34 -11.88 -9.81
N LEU A 236 12.90 -12.66 -8.82
CA LEU A 236 13.80 -13.50 -8.04
C LEU A 236 14.41 -14.63 -8.89
N GLU A 237 13.62 -15.20 -9.82
CA GLU A 237 14.10 -16.17 -10.80
C GLU A 237 15.20 -15.60 -11.70
N LYS A 238 15.04 -14.37 -12.20
CA LYS A 238 16.08 -13.70 -13.01
C LYS A 238 17.36 -13.44 -12.24
N VAL A 239 17.27 -13.12 -10.96
CA VAL A 239 18.43 -12.94 -10.08
C VAL A 239 19.12 -14.27 -9.80
N GLY A 240 18.37 -15.38 -9.76
CA GLY A 240 18.90 -16.73 -9.56
C GLY A 240 19.45 -16.99 -8.15
N LYS A 241 18.95 -16.24 -7.18
CA LYS A 241 19.33 -16.40 -5.75
C LYS A 241 18.04 -16.52 -4.92
N PHE A 242 17.84 -17.65 -4.30
CA PHE A 242 16.62 -18.01 -3.57
C PHE A 242 16.92 -18.02 -2.07
N LYS A 243 16.79 -16.86 -1.42
CA LYS A 243 17.12 -16.68 0.00
C LYS A 243 15.97 -16.00 0.74
N LEU A 244 15.77 -16.33 2.00
CA LEU A 244 14.87 -15.65 2.92
C LEU A 244 15.39 -15.76 4.36
N PHE A 245 14.92 -14.86 5.23
CA PHE A 245 15.13 -14.95 6.67
C PHE A 245 13.95 -15.70 7.32
N PHE A 246 14.25 -16.70 8.15
CA PHE A 246 13.30 -17.37 9.00
C PHE A 246 13.97 -17.80 10.31
N ASN A 247 13.30 -17.61 11.44
CA ASN A 247 13.85 -17.80 12.78
C ASN A 247 15.18 -17.06 12.96
N LYS A 248 15.27 -15.82 12.43
CA LYS A 248 16.46 -14.95 12.43
C LYS A 248 17.67 -15.50 11.64
N ASN A 249 17.52 -16.59 10.92
CA ASN A 249 18.58 -17.19 10.11
C ASN A 249 18.33 -16.93 8.63
N LEU A 250 19.39 -16.64 7.87
CA LEU A 250 19.33 -16.57 6.42
C LEU A 250 19.38 -17.99 5.86
N MET A 251 18.32 -18.40 5.20
CA MET A 251 18.18 -19.69 4.51
C MET A 251 18.39 -19.50 3.02
N SER A 252 18.98 -20.52 2.37
CA SER A 252 19.16 -20.59 0.92
C SER A 252 18.50 -21.85 0.37
N PHE A 253 17.91 -21.75 -0.81
CA PHE A 253 17.20 -22.83 -1.49
C PHE A 253 17.85 -23.13 -2.83
N GLU A 254 17.76 -24.37 -3.28
CA GLU A 254 18.31 -24.82 -4.56
C GLU A 254 17.50 -24.30 -5.76
N SER A 255 16.20 -24.08 -5.55
CA SER A 255 15.28 -23.60 -6.60
C SER A 255 14.19 -22.70 -6.04
N ILE A 256 13.58 -21.93 -6.93
CA ILE A 256 12.39 -21.13 -6.59
C ILE A 256 11.22 -22.00 -6.14
N LEU A 257 11.09 -23.22 -6.67
CA LEU A 257 10.06 -24.15 -6.29
C LEU A 257 10.20 -24.60 -4.83
N ASN A 258 11.41 -24.98 -4.41
CA ASN A 258 11.68 -25.33 -3.01
C ASN A 258 11.42 -24.16 -2.06
N MET A 259 11.78 -22.93 -2.45
CA MET A 259 11.52 -21.74 -1.66
C MET A 259 10.02 -21.45 -1.54
N LYS A 260 9.27 -21.55 -2.63
CA LYS A 260 7.80 -21.36 -2.64
C LYS A 260 7.10 -22.39 -1.76
N GLU A 261 7.44 -23.66 -1.88
CA GLU A 261 6.91 -24.75 -1.06
C GLU A 261 7.18 -24.53 0.43
N PHE A 262 8.41 -24.10 0.77
CA PHE A 262 8.75 -23.76 2.13
C PHE A 262 7.92 -22.59 2.67
N ILE A 263 7.77 -21.51 1.89
CA ILE A 263 6.97 -20.34 2.26
C ILE A 263 5.51 -20.75 2.49
N GLU A 264 4.91 -21.44 1.53
CA GLU A 264 3.51 -21.87 1.58
C GLU A 264 3.23 -22.76 2.80
N THR A 265 4.01 -23.81 2.96
CA THR A 265 3.87 -24.76 4.09
C THR A 265 4.03 -24.05 5.44
N THR A 266 5.01 -23.15 5.54
CA THR A 266 5.27 -22.41 6.78
C THR A 266 4.14 -21.43 7.07
N LEU A 267 3.68 -20.67 6.07
CA LEU A 267 2.58 -19.70 6.26
C LEU A 267 1.28 -20.39 6.65
N LEU A 268 0.91 -21.48 5.99
CA LEU A 268 -0.31 -22.24 6.31
C LEU A 268 -0.25 -22.88 7.70
N LYS A 269 0.93 -23.22 8.18
CA LYS A 269 1.13 -23.75 9.54
C LYS A 269 1.09 -22.66 10.62
N GLU A 270 1.75 -21.54 10.39
CA GLU A 270 1.98 -20.50 11.42
C GLU A 270 0.87 -19.42 11.44
N CYS A 271 -0.02 -19.37 10.43
CA CYS A 271 -1.04 -18.33 10.29
C CYS A 271 -2.45 -18.93 10.36
N GLY A 272 -3.09 -18.80 11.53
CA GLY A 272 -4.33 -19.51 11.86
C GLY A 272 -5.56 -19.17 11.00
N PHE A 273 -5.62 -17.97 10.39
CA PHE A 273 -6.73 -17.55 9.52
C PHE A 273 -6.41 -17.70 8.03
N LEU A 274 -5.16 -17.95 7.66
CA LEU A 274 -4.73 -18.06 6.28
C LEU A 274 -5.22 -19.36 5.66
N LYS A 275 -5.87 -19.26 4.48
CA LYS A 275 -6.47 -20.39 3.75
C LYS A 275 -5.82 -20.64 2.40
N LEU A 276 -5.19 -19.59 1.83
CA LEU A 276 -4.67 -19.65 0.47
C LEU A 276 -3.40 -18.80 0.34
N VAL A 277 -2.38 -19.40 -0.26
CA VAL A 277 -1.14 -18.72 -0.66
C VAL A 277 -1.03 -18.80 -2.17
N MET A 278 -0.95 -17.66 -2.83
CA MET A 278 -0.78 -17.57 -4.29
C MET A 278 0.54 -16.91 -4.61
N PHE A 279 1.17 -17.36 -5.68
CA PHE A 279 2.41 -16.74 -6.19
C PHE A 279 2.17 -16.18 -7.59
N SER A 280 2.65 -14.96 -7.82
CA SER A 280 2.54 -14.29 -9.11
C SER A 280 3.92 -14.03 -9.71
N SER A 281 4.08 -14.41 -10.95
CA SER A 281 5.29 -14.23 -11.76
C SER A 281 5.12 -13.17 -12.86
N ASN A 282 3.90 -12.62 -13.00
CA ASN A 282 3.56 -11.68 -14.06
C ASN A 282 2.56 -10.64 -13.54
N VAL A 283 2.56 -9.46 -14.14
CA VAL A 283 1.63 -8.36 -13.79
C VAL A 283 0.18 -8.64 -14.17
N GLU A 284 -0.07 -9.67 -14.96
CA GLU A 284 -1.41 -10.09 -15.44
C GLU A 284 -1.88 -11.43 -14.83
N ASP A 285 -1.12 -12.03 -13.90
CA ASP A 285 -1.44 -13.36 -13.33
C ASP A 285 -2.60 -13.34 -12.32
N ILE A 286 -3.06 -12.17 -11.90
CA ILE A 286 -4.05 -12.04 -10.81
C ILE A 286 -5.10 -11.01 -11.17
#